data_cecc16dd9910765ebc93ee0893b7b4de
#
_entry.id   cecc16dd9910765ebc93ee0893b7b4de
#
_cell.length_a   1.000
_cell.length_b   1.000
_cell.length_c   1.000
_cell.angle_alpha   90.00
_cell.angle_beta   90.00
_cell.angle_gamma   90.00
#
_symmetry.space_group_name_H-M   'P 1'
#
loop_
_entity.id
_entity.type
_entity.pdbx_description
1 polymer ?
#
loop_
_entity_poly.entity_id
_entity_poly.type
_entity_poly.pdbx_seq_one_letter_code
_entity_poly.pdbx_strand_id
1 'polypeptide(L)'
;MNINNLIAIVKKKLTSEITIEKINIEDKSFLHKNHSGHQKGKFHLKLTIRSDELKNFTKIESNKKIYKVLNDEIKEYIHSLQILIN
;
A
#
# COMPACT_ATOMS: atom_id res chain seq x y z
N MET A 1 -2.82 15.41 -4.15
CA MET A 1 -3.48 14.10 -3.90
C MET A 1 -3.99 14.05 -2.46
N ASN A 2 -5.27 13.85 -2.24
CA ASN A 2 -5.74 13.62 -0.88
C ASN A 2 -5.74 12.12 -0.55
N ILE A 3 -5.84 11.80 0.74
CA ILE A 3 -5.71 10.40 1.20
C ILE A 3 -6.84 9.51 0.64
N ASN A 4 -8.05 10.03 0.55
CA ASN A 4 -9.16 9.22 0.05
C ASN A 4 -8.97 8.84 -1.42
N ASN A 5 -8.47 9.77 -2.22
CA ASN A 5 -8.16 9.51 -3.63
C ASN A 5 -7.02 8.49 -3.76
N LEU A 6 -5.99 8.62 -2.92
CA LEU A 6 -4.87 7.70 -2.94
C LEU A 6 -5.30 6.27 -2.58
N ILE A 7 -6.11 6.13 -1.53
CA ILE A 7 -6.64 4.84 -1.11
C ILE A 7 -7.45 4.19 -2.24
N ALA A 8 -8.30 4.97 -2.91
CA ALA A 8 -9.10 4.48 -4.02
C ALA A 8 -8.23 3.99 -5.19
N ILE A 9 -7.18 4.74 -5.52
CA ILE A 9 -6.25 4.36 -6.59
C ILE A 9 -5.49 3.08 -6.24
N VAL A 10 -4.96 3.01 -5.04
CA VAL A 10 -4.20 1.84 -4.56
C VAL A 10 -5.10 0.59 -4.60
N LYS A 11 -6.30 0.70 -4.07
CA LYS A 11 -7.26 -0.40 -4.07
C LYS A 11 -7.59 -0.87 -5.49
N LYS A 12 -7.88 0.07 -6.37
CA LYS A 12 -8.23 -0.23 -7.77
C LYS A 12 -7.09 -0.93 -8.49
N LYS A 13 -5.88 -0.42 -8.37
CA LYS A 13 -4.71 -1.00 -9.02
C LYS A 13 -4.43 -2.42 -8.53
N LEU A 14 -4.44 -2.61 -7.22
CA LEU A 14 -4.15 -3.91 -6.65
C LEU A 14 -5.22 -4.94 -7.00
N THR A 15 -6.50 -4.57 -6.92
CA THR A 15 -7.58 -5.52 -7.22
C THR A 15 -7.71 -5.82 -8.69
N SER A 16 -7.19 -4.97 -9.58
CA SER A 16 -7.18 -5.25 -11.01
C SER A 16 -6.04 -6.17 -11.43
N GLU A 17 -4.93 -6.19 -10.69
CA GLU A 17 -3.74 -6.98 -11.02
C GLU A 17 -3.61 -8.26 -10.21
N ILE A 18 -4.25 -8.34 -9.06
CA ILE A 18 -4.15 -9.46 -8.14
C ILE A 18 -5.57 -9.85 -7.71
N THR A 19 -5.85 -11.14 -7.69
CA THR A 19 -7.11 -11.63 -7.14
C THR A 19 -7.07 -11.49 -5.64
N ILE A 20 -7.85 -10.55 -5.09
CA ILE A 20 -7.87 -10.22 -3.67
C ILE A 20 -9.28 -10.44 -3.13
N GLU A 21 -9.40 -11.27 -2.09
CA GLU A 21 -10.69 -11.53 -1.43
C GLU A 21 -11.05 -10.42 -0.46
N LYS A 22 -10.04 -9.84 0.22
CA LYS A 22 -10.28 -8.76 1.16
C LYS A 22 -9.07 -7.84 1.21
N ILE A 23 -9.31 -6.54 1.21
CA ILE A 23 -8.24 -5.55 1.36
C ILE A 23 -8.69 -4.43 2.29
N ASN A 24 -7.80 -4.06 3.20
CA ASN A 24 -7.98 -2.90 4.08
C ASN A 24 -6.76 -2.01 3.94
N ILE A 25 -6.99 -0.72 3.73
CA ILE A 25 -5.93 0.28 3.55
C ILE A 25 -6.09 1.34 4.63
N GLU A 26 -5.07 1.50 5.46
CA GLU A 26 -5.10 2.44 6.57
C GLU A 26 -4.05 3.53 6.37
N ASP A 27 -4.46 4.76 6.65
CA ASP A 27 -3.54 5.91 6.69
C ASP A 27 -2.90 5.95 8.08
N LYS A 28 -1.59 5.73 8.11
CA LYS A 28 -0.79 5.78 9.34
C LYS A 28 0.09 7.03 9.41
N SER A 29 -0.18 8.03 8.59
CA SER A 29 0.62 9.25 8.51
C SER A 29 0.70 9.99 9.85
N PHE A 30 -0.36 9.90 10.66
CA PHE A 30 -0.39 10.56 11.98
C PHE A 30 0.70 10.07 12.93
N LEU A 31 1.20 8.84 12.74
CA LEU A 31 2.28 8.28 13.56
C LEU A 31 3.61 8.99 13.33
N HIS A 32 3.75 9.69 12.20
CA HIS A 32 4.98 10.36 11.81
C HIS A 32 4.83 11.87 11.73
N LYS A 33 3.71 12.39 12.14
CA LYS A 33 3.34 13.80 11.96
C LYS A 33 4.37 14.77 12.55
N ASN A 34 4.95 14.43 13.68
CA ASN A 34 5.93 15.27 14.37
C ASN A 34 7.36 14.78 14.19
N HIS A 35 7.57 13.83 13.29
CA HIS A 35 8.89 13.28 13.02
C HIS A 35 9.69 14.24 12.15
N SER A 36 10.97 14.43 12.50
CA SER A 36 11.82 15.38 11.77
C SER A 36 12.02 15.02 10.29
N GLY A 37 11.90 13.76 9.95
CA GLY A 37 11.99 13.28 8.56
C GLY A 37 10.68 13.28 7.81
N HIS A 38 9.61 13.80 8.40
CA HIS A 38 8.30 13.82 7.76
C HIS A 38 8.30 14.68 6.50
N GLN A 39 7.89 14.11 5.37
CA GLN A 39 7.76 14.83 4.11
C GLN A 39 6.31 15.24 3.90
N LYS A 40 6.11 16.55 3.75
CA LYS A 40 4.78 17.11 3.48
C LYS A 40 4.23 16.57 2.16
N GLY A 41 2.97 16.14 2.19
CA GLY A 41 2.29 15.64 1.00
C GLY A 41 2.51 14.17 0.69
N LYS A 42 3.31 13.46 1.49
CA LYS A 42 3.50 12.02 1.35
C LYS A 42 2.90 11.28 2.54
N PHE A 43 2.38 10.09 2.25
CA PHE A 43 1.60 9.32 3.21
C PHE A 43 2.31 8.06 3.65
N HIS A 44 1.96 7.58 4.84
CA HIS A 44 2.37 6.29 5.38
C HIS A 44 1.15 5.39 5.39
N LEU A 45 1.18 4.32 4.62
CA LEU A 45 0.04 3.43 4.47
C LEU A 45 0.32 2.04 5.02
N LYS A 46 -0.73 1.41 5.54
CA LYS A 46 -0.70 0.00 5.91
C LYS A 46 -1.75 -0.74 5.09
N LEU A 47 -1.31 -1.77 4.38
CA LEU A 47 -2.17 -2.67 3.61
C LEU A 47 -2.35 -3.97 4.37
N THR A 48 -3.58 -4.38 4.59
CA THR A 48 -3.89 -5.72 5.09
C THR A 48 -4.66 -6.43 4.00
N ILE A 49 -4.08 -7.50 3.48
CA ILE A 49 -4.60 -8.19 2.29
C ILE A 49 -4.85 -9.66 2.58
N ARG A 50 -6.03 -10.13 2.19
CA ARG A 50 -6.32 -11.56 2.11
C ARG A 50 -6.44 -11.93 0.64
N SER A 51 -5.55 -12.80 0.17
CA SER A 51 -5.49 -13.21 -1.23
C SER A 51 -5.01 -14.65 -1.33
N ASP A 52 -5.85 -15.51 -1.86
CA ASP A 52 -5.46 -16.90 -2.12
C ASP A 52 -4.38 -16.96 -3.21
N GLU A 53 -4.40 -16.03 -4.16
CA GLU A 53 -3.36 -15.93 -5.17
C GLU A 53 -1.99 -15.69 -4.53
N LEU A 54 -1.90 -14.73 -3.60
CA LEU A 54 -0.63 -14.39 -2.95
C LEU A 54 -0.13 -15.46 -1.98
N LYS A 55 -0.99 -16.36 -1.54
CA LYS A 55 -0.55 -17.49 -0.70
C LYS A 55 0.37 -18.45 -1.45
N ASN A 56 0.35 -18.42 -2.78
CA ASN A 56 1.23 -19.24 -3.61
C ASN A 56 2.62 -18.62 -3.78
N PHE A 57 2.83 -17.42 -3.26
CA PHE A 57 4.11 -16.71 -3.34
C PHE A 57 4.76 -16.63 -1.98
N THR A 58 6.09 -16.49 -1.96
CA THR A 58 6.78 -16.13 -0.73
C THR A 58 6.42 -14.69 -0.34
N LYS A 59 6.68 -14.34 0.91
CA LYS A 59 6.46 -12.97 1.39
C LYS A 59 7.22 -11.95 0.55
N ILE A 60 8.48 -12.27 0.20
CA ILE A 60 9.32 -11.40 -0.62
C ILE A 60 8.72 -11.22 -2.01
N GLU A 61 8.28 -12.32 -2.63
CA GLU A 61 7.67 -12.26 -3.96
C GLU A 61 6.37 -11.45 -3.96
N SER A 62 5.54 -11.64 -2.95
CA SER A 62 4.29 -10.91 -2.81
C SER A 62 4.55 -9.40 -2.66
N ASN A 63 5.53 -9.04 -1.83
CA ASN A 63 5.89 -7.64 -1.64
C ASN A 63 6.41 -7.02 -2.94
N LYS A 64 7.26 -7.73 -3.66
CA LYS A 64 7.78 -7.25 -4.95
C LYS A 64 6.66 -7.00 -5.95
N LYS A 65 5.68 -7.90 -6.01
CA LYS A 65 4.54 -7.76 -6.91
C LYS A 65 3.73 -6.52 -6.57
N ILE A 66 3.45 -6.31 -5.29
CA ILE A 66 2.70 -5.15 -4.83
C ILE A 66 3.46 -3.85 -5.11
N TYR A 67 4.75 -3.80 -4.82
CA TYR A 67 5.57 -2.62 -5.10
C TYR A 67 5.61 -2.31 -6.60
N LYS A 68 5.65 -3.33 -7.44
CA LYS A 68 5.64 -3.14 -8.89
C LYS A 68 4.32 -2.52 -9.35
N VAL A 69 3.19 -3.02 -8.85
CA VAL A 69 1.87 -2.49 -9.20
C VAL A 69 1.73 -1.04 -8.76
N LEU A 70 2.25 -0.70 -7.59
CA LEU A 70 2.12 0.63 -6.98
C LEU A 70 3.32 1.54 -7.22
N ASN A 71 4.17 1.20 -8.19
CA ASN A 71 5.43 1.92 -8.41
C ASN A 71 5.26 3.44 -8.53
N ASP A 72 4.27 3.90 -9.29
CA ASP A 72 4.04 5.33 -9.49
C ASP A 72 3.60 6.01 -8.20
N GLU A 73 2.68 5.38 -7.47
CA GLU A 73 2.19 5.93 -6.22
C GLU A 73 3.26 5.97 -5.14
N ILE A 74 4.12 4.95 -5.11
CA ILE A 74 5.23 4.91 -4.14
C ILE A 74 6.20 6.05 -4.41
N LYS A 75 6.51 6.35 -5.67
CA LYS A 75 7.41 7.45 -6.01
C LYS A 75 6.83 8.82 -5.66
N GLU A 76 5.55 9.03 -5.95
CA GLU A 76 4.94 10.35 -5.89
C GLU A 76 4.23 10.66 -4.59
N TYR A 77 3.59 9.67 -3.95
CA TYR A 77 2.66 9.95 -2.86
C TYR A 77 2.86 9.14 -1.59
N ILE A 78 3.58 8.04 -1.65
CA ILE A 78 3.73 7.14 -0.50
C ILE A 78 5.17 7.20 0.02
N HIS A 79 5.33 7.60 1.29
CA HIS A 79 6.65 7.62 1.93
C HIS A 79 7.02 6.24 2.48
N SER A 80 6.06 5.56 3.10
CA SER A 80 6.29 4.20 3.58
C SER A 80 5.03 3.35 3.38
N LEU A 81 5.24 2.07 3.12
CA LEU A 81 4.18 1.12 2.86
C LEU A 81 4.44 -0.15 3.67
N GLN A 82 3.56 -0.42 4.63
CA GLN A 82 3.58 -1.65 5.40
C GLN A 82 2.57 -2.62 4.78
N ILE A 83 2.99 -3.86 4.56
CA ILE A 83 2.16 -4.87 3.92
C ILE A 83 2.00 -6.07 4.84
N LEU A 84 0.76 -6.41 5.16
CA LEU A 84 0.41 -7.61 5.92
C LEU A 84 -0.49 -8.49 5.05
N ILE A 85 -0.05 -9.72 4.80
CA ILE A 85 -0.79 -10.68 3.98
C ILE A 85 -1.24 -11.82 4.89
N ASN A 86 -2.55 -12.01 4.95
CA ASN A 86 -3.17 -13.07 5.75
C ASN A 86 -3.39 -14.34 4.94
#